data_95789c0befd1c826033a2244fd8161de
#
_entry.id   95789c0befd1c826033a2244fd8161de
#
_cell.length_a   1.000
_cell.length_b   1.000
_cell.length_c   1.000
_cell.angle_alpha   90.00
_cell.angle_beta   90.00
_cell.angle_gamma   90.00
#
_symmetry.space_group_name_H-M   'P 1'
#
loop_
_entity.id
_entity.type
_entity.pdbx_description
1 polymer ?
#
loop_
_entity_poly.entity_id
_entity_poly.type
_entity_poly.pdbx_seq_one_letter_code
_entity_poly.pdbx_strand_id
1 'polypeptide(L)'
;MNIYEYQAKALLKKFKINVPKGLIAYTPSEAKRAALKISPNGPWVLKAQIQAGARAKGHFLTRKKEKISGIEIVRNFGEVEHISAQMFGGQLKTPQTDKKGKLVSRVYIEAFEKIKKSFYLSFVVNRIASCVTVLASRTTDDIVELAQKSPNAILKINLDLHHKIKEDDVLRLLSFLKLEKKYLPALKMLVQNLHKAFVALDATLLEINPVGLTQTGEFVALDAKISFDNNALFRHPDIAGMRDDSVVGENVIKAANCGFKYLEFEDGNIGLIVNGDGLACAAEDYLEQMGEKVACSLNLKGGVDDQKIADSLKIMMSNPKVEGIIINILGGFLRCNLVADGIIAAISDIGLNIPLVARFEGTNKHEAKDI
;
A
#
# COMPACT_ATOMS: atom_id res chain seq x y z
N MET A 1 -3.42 1.65 4.71
CA MET A 1 -3.70 2.35 3.43
C MET A 1 -2.38 2.76 2.78
N ASN A 2 -2.25 2.58 1.46
CA ASN A 2 -1.09 3.04 0.69
C ASN A 2 -1.47 4.26 -0.14
N ILE A 3 -0.49 5.13 -0.41
CA ILE A 3 -0.63 6.30 -1.28
C ILE A 3 0.43 6.28 -2.40
N TYR A 4 0.24 7.12 -3.42
CA TYR A 4 1.21 7.26 -4.48
C TYR A 4 2.45 8.07 -4.05
N GLU A 5 3.56 7.89 -4.77
CA GLU A 5 4.82 8.60 -4.52
C GLU A 5 4.65 10.13 -4.48
N TYR A 6 3.92 10.72 -5.43
CA TYR A 6 3.73 12.18 -5.46
C TYR A 6 2.96 12.70 -4.23
N GLN A 7 2.01 11.91 -3.70
CA GLN A 7 1.29 12.22 -2.45
C GLN A 7 2.22 12.08 -1.25
N ALA A 8 3.00 10.99 -1.19
CA ALA A 8 3.99 10.78 -0.14
C ALA A 8 4.99 11.94 -0.08
N LYS A 9 5.54 12.37 -1.22
CA LYS A 9 6.45 13.50 -1.29
C LYS A 9 5.80 14.82 -0.87
N ALA A 10 4.52 15.03 -1.21
CA ALA A 10 3.77 16.20 -0.75
C ALA A 10 3.64 16.23 0.78
N LEU A 11 3.40 15.08 1.41
CA LEU A 11 3.40 14.97 2.88
C LEU A 11 4.79 15.21 3.46
N LEU A 12 5.84 14.60 2.90
CA LEU A 12 7.22 14.77 3.39
C LEU A 12 7.67 16.22 3.39
N LYS A 13 7.26 17.02 2.39
CA LYS A 13 7.52 18.48 2.37
C LYS A 13 6.97 19.20 3.59
N LYS A 14 5.79 18.82 4.10
CA LYS A 14 5.21 19.42 5.31
C LYS A 14 6.10 19.20 6.54
N PHE A 15 6.91 18.15 6.53
CA PHE A 15 7.89 17.81 7.58
C PHE A 15 9.31 18.27 7.27
N LYS A 16 9.50 19.21 6.33
CA LYS A 16 10.80 19.79 5.96
C LYS A 16 11.80 18.75 5.45
N ILE A 17 11.33 17.73 4.76
CA ILE A 17 12.17 16.75 4.07
C ILE A 17 12.29 17.22 2.62
N ASN A 18 13.53 17.35 2.14
CA ASN A 18 13.78 17.78 0.77
C ASN A 18 13.34 16.67 -0.20
N VAL A 19 12.59 17.05 -1.20
CA VAL A 19 12.19 16.22 -2.33
C VAL A 19 12.36 17.01 -3.62
N PRO A 20 12.63 16.38 -4.77
CA PRO A 20 12.72 17.09 -6.04
C PRO A 20 11.44 17.87 -6.34
N LYS A 21 11.57 19.01 -7.06
CA LYS A 21 10.40 19.71 -7.55
C LYS A 21 9.70 18.82 -8.57
N GLY A 22 8.40 18.57 -8.37
CA GLY A 22 7.67 17.65 -9.22
C GLY A 22 6.19 18.02 -9.32
N LEU A 23 5.55 17.59 -10.42
CA LEU A 23 4.14 17.78 -10.73
C LEU A 23 3.56 16.50 -11.32
N ILE A 24 2.29 16.24 -11.00
CA ILE A 24 1.54 15.12 -11.56
C ILE A 24 0.90 15.51 -12.89
N ALA A 25 0.78 14.56 -13.81
CA ALA A 25 0.10 14.70 -15.09
C ALA A 25 -0.80 13.48 -15.35
N TYR A 26 -1.91 13.69 -16.03
CA TYR A 26 -2.89 12.69 -16.42
C TYR A 26 -2.96 12.52 -17.96
N THR A 27 -2.27 13.38 -18.70
CA THR A 27 -2.15 13.32 -20.16
C THR A 27 -0.73 13.68 -20.61
N PRO A 28 -0.30 13.27 -21.82
CA PRO A 28 1.02 13.66 -22.35
C PRO A 28 1.19 15.17 -22.46
N SER A 29 0.15 15.91 -22.86
CA SER A 29 0.18 17.37 -22.93
C SER A 29 0.36 18.02 -21.55
N GLU A 30 -0.26 17.45 -20.52
CA GLU A 30 -0.04 17.90 -19.14
C GLU A 30 1.38 17.59 -18.67
N ALA A 31 1.95 16.42 -19.03
CA ALA A 31 3.32 16.08 -18.72
C ALA A 31 4.31 17.08 -19.28
N LYS A 32 4.12 17.50 -20.54
CA LYS A 32 4.93 18.56 -21.17
C LYS A 32 4.79 19.92 -20.46
N ARG A 33 3.57 20.32 -20.11
CA ARG A 33 3.33 21.55 -19.33
C ARG A 33 3.95 21.48 -17.93
N ALA A 34 3.89 20.31 -17.28
CA ALA A 34 4.51 20.08 -15.99
C ALA A 34 6.04 20.21 -16.07
N ALA A 35 6.67 19.59 -17.07
CA ALA A 35 8.09 19.68 -17.31
C ALA A 35 8.54 21.14 -17.48
N LEU A 36 7.83 21.92 -18.30
CA LEU A 36 8.12 23.35 -18.50
C LEU A 36 8.01 24.15 -17.19
N LYS A 37 6.99 23.91 -16.36
CA LYS A 37 6.82 24.57 -15.06
C LYS A 37 7.89 24.18 -14.02
N ILE A 38 8.46 22.99 -14.13
CA ILE A 38 9.51 22.51 -13.24
C ILE A 38 10.83 23.17 -13.58
N SER A 39 11.23 23.10 -14.84
CA SER A 39 12.45 23.71 -15.38
C SER A 39 12.31 23.91 -16.89
N PRO A 40 12.76 25.03 -17.46
CA PRO A 40 12.72 25.23 -18.90
C PRO A 40 13.71 24.37 -19.69
N ASN A 41 14.75 23.85 -19.05
CA ASN A 41 15.90 23.24 -19.71
C ASN A 41 16.23 21.83 -19.16
N GLY A 42 15.29 21.00 -18.76
CA GLY A 42 15.60 19.61 -18.37
C GLY A 42 16.98 19.38 -17.71
N PRO A 43 17.40 18.15 -17.52
CA PRO A 43 16.61 16.93 -17.67
C PRO A 43 15.52 16.77 -16.63
N TRP A 44 14.53 15.93 -16.93
CA TRP A 44 13.46 15.55 -16.02
C TRP A 44 13.44 14.05 -15.83
N VAL A 45 12.77 13.60 -14.75
CA VAL A 45 12.50 12.19 -14.48
C VAL A 45 10.98 11.97 -14.59
N LEU A 46 10.57 11.09 -15.48
CA LEU A 46 9.19 10.64 -15.63
C LEU A 46 9.00 9.36 -14.83
N LYS A 47 7.99 9.32 -13.97
CA LYS A 47 7.73 8.20 -13.09
C LYS A 47 6.27 7.76 -13.19
N ALA A 48 6.03 6.59 -13.76
CA ALA A 48 4.72 5.95 -13.76
C ALA A 48 4.22 5.77 -12.32
N GLN A 49 3.00 6.19 -12.02
CA GLN A 49 2.44 6.10 -10.68
C GLN A 49 1.55 4.86 -10.57
N ILE A 50 2.05 3.86 -9.87
CA ILE A 50 1.34 2.63 -9.51
C ILE A 50 1.59 2.31 -8.03
N GLN A 51 0.69 1.60 -7.39
CA GLN A 51 0.86 1.15 -6.00
C GLN A 51 1.72 -0.13 -5.93
N ALA A 52 2.91 -0.09 -6.52
CA ALA A 52 3.92 -1.14 -6.47
C ALA A 52 5.32 -0.51 -6.57
N GLY A 53 6.30 -1.18 -5.96
CA GLY A 53 7.70 -0.78 -6.03
C GLY A 53 8.43 -1.34 -7.26
N ALA A 54 9.76 -1.12 -7.28
CA ALA A 54 10.68 -1.63 -8.31
C ALA A 54 10.32 -1.19 -9.75
N ARG A 55 9.70 -0.01 -9.92
CA ARG A 55 9.23 0.52 -11.21
C ARG A 55 10.35 0.67 -12.25
N ALA A 56 11.56 1.00 -11.83
CA ALA A 56 12.72 1.10 -12.70
C ALA A 56 13.14 -0.26 -13.31
N LYS A 57 12.82 -1.36 -12.63
CA LYS A 57 13.02 -2.75 -13.13
C LYS A 57 11.79 -3.29 -13.88
N GLY A 58 10.72 -2.49 -13.97
CA GLY A 58 9.47 -2.87 -14.64
C GLY A 58 9.54 -2.68 -16.16
N HIS A 59 8.55 -3.27 -16.85
CA HIS A 59 8.34 -3.12 -18.28
C HIS A 59 6.83 -3.09 -18.57
N PHE A 60 6.45 -2.44 -19.68
CA PHE A 60 5.07 -2.36 -20.12
C PHE A 60 4.68 -3.59 -20.97
N LEU A 61 3.58 -4.28 -20.59
CA LEU A 61 3.11 -5.51 -21.25
C LEU A 61 2.55 -5.25 -22.65
N THR A 62 1.94 -4.10 -22.86
CA THR A 62 1.18 -3.76 -24.06
C THR A 62 2.03 -3.20 -25.21
N ARG A 63 3.32 -2.94 -24.99
CA ARG A 63 4.19 -2.26 -25.96
C ARG A 63 5.48 -3.03 -26.21
N LYS A 64 5.41 -3.95 -27.18
CA LYS A 64 6.53 -4.87 -27.53
C LYS A 64 7.70 -4.21 -28.26
N LYS A 65 7.53 -3.02 -28.86
CA LYS A 65 8.56 -2.43 -29.75
C LYS A 65 9.58 -1.52 -29.04
N GLU A 66 9.21 -0.87 -27.94
CA GLU A 66 10.12 -0.01 -27.18
C GLU A 66 10.12 -0.46 -25.71
N LYS A 67 11.26 -0.89 -25.22
CA LYS A 67 11.42 -1.29 -23.82
C LYS A 67 11.61 -0.04 -22.96
N ILE A 68 10.51 0.60 -22.56
CA ILE A 68 10.54 1.65 -21.53
C ILE A 68 10.27 1.03 -20.16
N SER A 69 10.91 1.60 -19.14
CA SER A 69 10.67 1.23 -17.73
C SER A 69 9.60 2.12 -17.10
N GLY A 70 9.25 1.86 -15.85
CA GLY A 70 8.35 2.73 -15.11
C GLY A 70 8.99 4.03 -14.62
N ILE A 71 10.31 4.24 -14.84
CA ILE A 71 11.06 5.46 -14.48
C ILE A 71 12.04 5.75 -15.60
N GLU A 72 11.89 6.90 -16.26
CA GLU A 72 12.72 7.32 -17.39
C GLU A 72 13.28 8.72 -17.18
N ILE A 73 14.54 8.93 -17.59
CA ILE A 73 15.19 10.24 -17.62
C ILE A 73 15.10 10.79 -19.03
N VAL A 74 14.49 11.96 -19.16
CA VAL A 74 14.26 12.61 -20.46
C VAL A 74 14.94 13.98 -20.50
N ARG A 75 15.38 14.41 -21.69
CA ARG A 75 16.24 15.59 -21.84
C ARG A 75 15.61 16.74 -22.62
N ASN A 76 14.53 16.47 -23.34
CA ASN A 76 13.83 17.47 -24.13
C ASN A 76 12.31 17.26 -24.08
N PHE A 77 11.53 18.26 -24.47
CA PHE A 77 10.07 18.20 -24.41
C PHE A 77 9.44 17.17 -25.35
N GLY A 78 10.10 16.84 -26.46
CA GLY A 78 9.65 15.77 -27.37
C GLY A 78 9.71 14.40 -26.69
N GLU A 79 10.81 14.13 -25.97
CA GLU A 79 10.94 12.90 -25.17
C GLU A 79 9.91 12.86 -24.03
N VAL A 80 9.65 14.00 -23.35
CA VAL A 80 8.59 14.05 -22.30
C VAL A 80 7.26 13.60 -22.86
N GLU A 81 6.85 14.16 -24.00
CA GLU A 81 5.56 13.86 -24.63
C GLU A 81 5.51 12.42 -25.14
N HIS A 82 6.55 11.97 -25.83
CA HIS A 82 6.64 10.64 -26.39
C HIS A 82 6.63 9.52 -25.31
N ILE A 83 7.52 9.63 -24.31
CA ILE A 83 7.63 8.63 -23.24
C ILE A 83 6.38 8.60 -22.35
N SER A 84 5.83 9.79 -21.99
CA SER A 84 4.60 9.84 -21.21
C SER A 84 3.41 9.24 -21.96
N ALA A 85 3.30 9.46 -23.29
CA ALA A 85 2.27 8.83 -24.11
C ALA A 85 2.37 7.30 -24.13
N GLN A 86 3.58 6.77 -24.00
CA GLN A 86 3.78 5.33 -23.88
C GLN A 86 3.43 4.79 -22.48
N MET A 87 3.62 5.59 -21.44
CA MET A 87 3.29 5.21 -20.07
C MET A 87 1.77 5.21 -19.81
N PHE A 88 1.05 6.24 -20.28
CA PHE A 88 -0.39 6.36 -20.03
C PHE A 88 -1.18 5.22 -20.68
N GLY A 89 -2.10 4.62 -19.92
CA GLY A 89 -2.94 3.49 -20.34
C GLY A 89 -2.17 2.17 -20.50
N GLY A 90 -0.87 2.14 -20.21
CA GLY A 90 -0.05 0.94 -20.27
C GLY A 90 -0.14 0.11 -18.99
N GLN A 91 -0.02 -1.22 -19.11
CA GLN A 91 0.08 -2.14 -17.97
C GLN A 91 1.56 -2.30 -17.61
N LEU A 92 1.98 -1.69 -16.50
CA LEU A 92 3.34 -1.79 -16.00
C LEU A 92 3.50 -3.02 -15.10
N LYS A 93 4.32 -3.98 -15.54
CA LYS A 93 4.70 -5.15 -14.76
C LYS A 93 6.03 -4.88 -14.06
N THR A 94 6.07 -5.07 -12.75
CA THR A 94 7.29 -5.00 -11.91
C THR A 94 7.49 -6.31 -11.16
N PRO A 95 8.63 -6.55 -10.52
CA PRO A 95 8.83 -7.70 -9.64
C PRO A 95 7.83 -7.80 -8.48
N GLN A 96 7.15 -6.69 -8.13
CA GLN A 96 6.19 -6.61 -7.04
C GLN A 96 4.71 -6.58 -7.49
N THR A 97 4.43 -6.74 -8.79
CA THR A 97 3.07 -6.85 -9.34
C THR A 97 2.75 -8.29 -9.73
N ASP A 98 1.46 -8.58 -9.86
CA ASP A 98 0.97 -9.81 -10.47
C ASP A 98 1.36 -9.93 -11.96
N LYS A 99 0.97 -11.05 -12.60
CA LYS A 99 1.26 -11.30 -14.03
C LYS A 99 0.58 -10.28 -14.96
N LYS A 100 -0.53 -9.68 -14.54
CA LYS A 100 -1.29 -8.69 -15.32
C LYS A 100 -0.67 -7.29 -15.28
N GLY A 101 0.21 -7.01 -14.31
CA GLY A 101 0.75 -5.69 -14.07
C GLY A 101 -0.30 -4.73 -13.50
N LYS A 102 0.05 -3.44 -13.43
CA LYS A 102 -0.85 -2.38 -12.95
C LYS A 102 -1.02 -1.29 -14.00
N LEU A 103 -2.25 -0.83 -14.19
CA LEU A 103 -2.58 0.24 -15.12
C LEU A 103 -1.94 1.56 -14.69
N VAL A 104 -1.27 2.25 -15.61
CA VAL A 104 -0.70 3.57 -15.38
C VAL A 104 -1.70 4.64 -15.84
N SER A 105 -2.40 5.25 -14.90
CA SER A 105 -3.36 6.34 -15.15
C SER A 105 -2.74 7.73 -14.97
N ARG A 106 -1.55 7.82 -14.39
CA ARG A 106 -0.88 9.09 -14.09
C ARG A 106 0.63 8.95 -14.10
N VAL A 107 1.33 10.02 -14.48
CA VAL A 107 2.79 10.10 -14.52
C VAL A 107 3.23 11.29 -13.68
N TYR A 108 4.24 11.08 -12.82
CA TYR A 108 4.84 12.13 -12.03
C TYR A 108 6.12 12.59 -12.71
N ILE A 109 6.21 13.90 -12.98
CA ILE A 109 7.36 14.54 -13.62
C ILE A 109 8.15 15.26 -12.54
N GLU A 110 9.45 14.99 -12.44
CA GLU A 110 10.34 15.61 -11.46
C GLU A 110 11.56 16.26 -12.10
N ALA A 111 12.11 17.27 -11.42
CA ALA A 111 13.44 17.77 -11.72
C ALA A 111 14.47 16.66 -11.50
N PHE A 112 15.42 16.54 -12.42
CA PHE A 112 16.55 15.61 -12.23
C PHE A 112 17.54 16.17 -11.21
N GLU A 113 17.88 15.36 -10.22
CA GLU A 113 18.85 15.71 -9.19
C GLU A 113 20.19 15.01 -9.42
N LYS A 114 21.30 15.77 -9.41
CA LYS A 114 22.65 15.21 -9.48
C LYS A 114 23.07 14.65 -8.12
N ILE A 115 23.13 13.34 -8.01
CA ILE A 115 23.37 12.63 -6.78
C ILE A 115 24.83 12.14 -6.72
N LYS A 116 25.51 12.44 -5.60
CA LYS A 116 26.86 11.96 -5.28
C LYS A 116 26.83 10.53 -4.74
N LYS A 117 25.85 10.21 -3.89
CA LYS A 117 25.67 8.92 -3.25
C LYS A 117 24.20 8.66 -2.97
N SER A 118 23.78 7.43 -3.08
CA SER A 118 22.40 7.01 -2.75
C SER A 118 22.42 5.84 -1.78
N PHE A 119 21.35 5.70 -0.97
CA PHE A 119 21.18 4.65 0.01
C PHE A 119 19.69 4.45 0.33
N TYR A 120 19.39 3.32 0.95
CA TYR A 120 18.07 2.97 1.45
C TYR A 120 17.89 3.46 2.89
N LEU A 121 16.71 3.98 3.21
CA LEU A 121 16.30 4.35 4.56
C LEU A 121 14.81 4.11 4.74
N SER A 122 14.42 3.41 5.79
CA SER A 122 13.00 3.25 6.13
C SER A 122 12.74 3.23 7.63
N PHE A 123 11.51 3.53 7.99
CA PHE A 123 10.95 3.46 9.33
C PHE A 123 9.80 2.46 9.31
N VAL A 124 9.80 1.49 10.21
CA VAL A 124 8.79 0.44 10.29
C VAL A 124 8.36 0.21 11.73
N VAL A 125 7.12 -0.18 11.93
CA VAL A 125 6.63 -0.65 13.23
C VAL A 125 7.22 -2.03 13.53
N ASN A 126 7.98 -2.14 14.60
CA ASN A 126 8.48 -3.40 15.11
C ASN A 126 7.60 -3.87 16.28
N ARG A 127 6.67 -4.76 15.99
CA ARG A 127 5.71 -5.26 16.98
C ARG A 127 6.38 -6.11 18.06
N ILE A 128 7.42 -6.86 17.70
CA ILE A 128 8.14 -7.74 18.65
C ILE A 128 8.87 -6.89 19.70
N ALA A 129 9.56 -5.83 19.26
CA ALA A 129 10.30 -4.94 20.16
C ALA A 129 9.45 -3.76 20.67
N SER A 130 8.16 -3.67 20.29
CA SER A 130 7.24 -2.57 20.65
C SER A 130 7.83 -1.18 20.40
N CYS A 131 8.50 -0.99 19.25
CA CYS A 131 9.20 0.24 18.91
C CYS A 131 9.11 0.56 17.42
N VAL A 132 9.64 1.70 17.03
CA VAL A 132 9.92 2.02 15.62
C VAL A 132 11.35 1.57 15.30
N THR A 133 11.52 0.79 14.24
CA THR A 133 12.85 0.41 13.77
C THR A 133 13.20 1.19 12.52
N VAL A 134 14.38 1.84 12.54
CA VAL A 134 15.01 2.38 11.35
C VAL A 134 15.80 1.27 10.67
N LEU A 135 15.56 1.07 9.38
CA LEU A 135 16.35 0.20 8.53
C LEU A 135 17.15 1.07 7.56
N ALA A 136 18.42 0.77 7.42
CA ALA A 136 19.28 1.46 6.44
C ALA A 136 20.15 0.46 5.69
N SER A 137 20.38 0.73 4.41
CA SER A 137 21.32 -0.02 3.58
C SER A 137 22.12 0.91 2.68
N ARG A 138 23.34 0.51 2.37
CA ARG A 138 24.22 1.22 1.41
C ARG A 138 23.83 0.96 -0.04
N THR A 139 22.99 -0.05 -0.30
CA THR A 139 22.45 -0.35 -1.62
C THR A 139 20.98 0.04 -1.65
N THR A 140 20.45 0.21 -2.85
CA THR A 140 19.05 0.54 -3.13
C THR A 140 18.26 -0.66 -3.66
N ASP A 141 18.82 -1.86 -3.44
CA ASP A 141 18.20 -3.12 -3.82
C ASP A 141 16.94 -3.40 -2.99
N ASP A 142 16.20 -4.42 -3.38
CA ASP A 142 15.03 -4.86 -2.62
C ASP A 142 15.46 -5.29 -1.21
N ILE A 143 14.90 -4.64 -0.20
CA ILE A 143 15.32 -4.81 1.20
C ILE A 143 14.96 -6.21 1.74
N VAL A 144 13.91 -6.84 1.21
CA VAL A 144 13.47 -8.19 1.62
C VAL A 144 14.45 -9.21 1.09
N GLU A 145 14.80 -9.10 -0.19
CA GLU A 145 15.82 -9.97 -0.82
C GLU A 145 17.18 -9.80 -0.16
N LEU A 146 17.55 -8.54 0.15
CA LEU A 146 18.80 -8.23 0.85
C LEU A 146 18.83 -8.81 2.27
N ALA A 147 17.71 -8.77 2.98
CA ALA A 147 17.58 -9.34 4.32
C ALA A 147 17.77 -10.87 4.34
N GLN A 148 17.32 -11.55 3.29
CA GLN A 148 17.48 -13.00 3.14
C GLN A 148 18.92 -13.38 2.77
N LYS A 149 19.52 -12.68 1.79
CA LYS A 149 20.84 -13.02 1.24
C LYS A 149 22.00 -12.48 2.07
N SER A 150 21.86 -11.31 2.65
CA SER A 150 22.94 -10.57 3.31
C SER A 150 22.42 -9.71 4.46
N PRO A 151 21.92 -10.31 5.58
CA PRO A 151 21.30 -9.57 6.69
C PRO A 151 22.22 -8.51 7.30
N ASN A 152 23.53 -8.70 7.27
CA ASN A 152 24.54 -7.74 7.76
C ASN A 152 24.69 -6.48 6.86
N ALA A 153 24.11 -6.49 5.64
CA ALA A 153 24.05 -5.32 4.77
C ALA A 153 22.93 -4.34 5.18
N ILE A 154 22.17 -4.68 6.23
CA ILE A 154 21.09 -3.85 6.77
C ILE A 154 21.42 -3.46 8.21
N LEU A 155 21.55 -2.17 8.46
CA LEU A 155 21.60 -1.62 9.81
C LEU A 155 20.18 -1.51 10.36
N LYS A 156 19.99 -1.99 11.60
CA LYS A 156 18.75 -1.86 12.36
C LYS A 156 18.98 -1.01 13.60
N ILE A 157 18.18 0.03 13.79
CA ILE A 157 18.22 0.91 14.97
C ILE A 157 16.79 0.99 15.51
N ASN A 158 16.60 0.54 16.75
CA ASN A 158 15.33 0.64 17.43
C ASN A 158 15.21 2.00 18.11
N LEU A 159 14.13 2.70 17.82
CA LEU A 159 13.83 4.02 18.35
C LEU A 159 12.61 3.92 19.27
N ASP A 160 12.68 4.63 20.39
CA ASP A 160 11.51 4.85 21.23
C ASP A 160 10.55 5.83 20.55
N LEU A 161 9.24 5.55 20.60
CA LEU A 161 8.20 6.41 20.01
C LEU A 161 8.20 7.83 20.57
N HIS A 162 8.51 7.98 21.85
CA HIS A 162 8.38 9.24 22.61
C HIS A 162 9.69 10.00 22.76
N HIS A 163 10.83 9.37 22.49
CA HIS A 163 12.13 9.98 22.68
C HIS A 163 12.73 10.49 21.38
N LYS A 164 13.45 11.59 21.48
CA LYS A 164 14.26 12.11 20.36
C LYS A 164 15.35 11.09 20.01
N ILE A 165 15.62 10.98 18.73
CA ILE A 165 16.72 10.14 18.21
C ILE A 165 18.02 10.58 18.88
N LYS A 166 18.73 9.61 19.48
CA LYS A 166 20.00 9.84 20.15
C LYS A 166 21.09 10.15 19.13
N GLU A 167 22.05 10.96 19.52
CA GLU A 167 23.16 11.32 18.65
C GLU A 167 24.00 10.10 18.25
N ASP A 168 24.19 9.17 19.20
CA ASP A 168 24.90 7.91 18.95
C ASP A 168 24.25 7.07 17.85
N ASP A 169 22.91 7.04 17.77
CA ASP A 169 22.21 6.32 16.72
C ASP A 169 22.46 6.95 15.34
N VAL A 170 22.52 8.27 15.28
CA VAL A 170 22.84 8.99 14.04
C VAL A 170 24.32 8.78 13.65
N LEU A 171 25.23 8.74 14.63
CA LEU A 171 26.65 8.44 14.40
C LEU A 171 26.84 7.01 13.90
N ARG A 172 26.13 6.03 14.46
CA ARG A 172 26.11 4.65 13.97
C ARG A 172 25.61 4.58 12.53
N LEU A 173 24.52 5.28 12.21
CA LEU A 173 23.97 5.38 10.85
C LEU A 173 24.97 6.02 9.89
N LEU A 174 25.57 7.15 10.25
CA LEU A 174 26.60 7.85 9.47
C LEU A 174 27.78 6.93 9.12
N SER A 175 28.31 6.24 10.15
CA SER A 175 29.41 5.31 10.00
C SER A 175 29.06 4.12 9.10
N PHE A 176 27.87 3.51 9.33
CA PHE A 176 27.38 2.39 8.52
C PHE A 176 27.23 2.77 7.06
N LEU A 177 26.67 3.95 6.77
CA LEU A 177 26.51 4.47 5.41
C LEU A 177 27.82 4.95 4.80
N LYS A 178 28.95 4.92 5.54
CA LYS A 178 30.26 5.44 5.13
C LYS A 178 30.16 6.89 4.63
N LEU A 179 29.51 7.74 5.41
CA LEU A 179 29.38 9.17 5.15
C LEU A 179 30.43 9.95 5.92
N GLU A 180 30.89 11.06 5.36
CA GLU A 180 31.85 11.98 6.02
C GLU A 180 31.18 12.69 7.20
N LYS A 181 31.94 12.97 8.27
CA LYS A 181 31.46 13.64 9.50
C LYS A 181 30.77 14.98 9.25
N LYS A 182 31.17 15.71 8.21
CA LYS A 182 30.52 16.98 7.82
C LYS A 182 29.02 16.86 7.49
N TYR A 183 28.54 15.65 7.14
CA TYR A 183 27.10 15.40 6.84
C TYR A 183 26.28 15.05 8.08
N LEU A 184 26.90 14.93 9.27
CA LEU A 184 26.20 14.55 10.51
C LEU A 184 25.01 15.47 10.84
N PRO A 185 25.12 16.81 10.79
CA PRO A 185 23.98 17.69 11.10
C PRO A 185 22.81 17.50 10.13
N ALA A 186 23.11 17.38 8.84
CA ALA A 186 22.09 17.17 7.80
C ALA A 186 21.41 15.79 7.93
N LEU A 187 22.19 14.73 8.20
CA LEU A 187 21.66 13.38 8.44
C LEU A 187 20.78 13.35 9.70
N LYS A 188 21.22 14.00 10.78
CA LYS A 188 20.45 14.12 12.03
C LYS A 188 19.09 14.78 11.78
N MET A 189 19.09 15.88 11.05
CA MET A 189 17.87 16.60 10.69
C MET A 189 16.95 15.74 9.83
N LEU A 190 17.46 15.04 8.82
CA LEU A 190 16.69 14.14 7.97
C LEU A 190 16.00 13.06 8.81
N VAL A 191 16.76 12.33 9.63
CA VAL A 191 16.24 11.19 10.42
C VAL A 191 15.23 11.67 11.47
N GLN A 192 15.48 12.82 12.10
CA GLN A 192 14.51 13.42 13.04
C GLN A 192 13.22 13.84 12.36
N ASN A 193 13.28 14.44 11.19
CA ASN A 193 12.10 14.86 10.43
C ASN A 193 11.30 13.65 9.92
N LEU A 194 11.99 12.59 9.47
CA LEU A 194 11.35 11.34 9.05
C LEU A 194 10.67 10.64 10.23
N HIS A 195 11.32 10.57 11.39
CA HIS A 195 10.71 10.01 12.61
C HIS A 195 9.47 10.81 13.03
N LYS A 196 9.59 12.15 13.04
CA LYS A 196 8.44 13.02 13.32
C LYS A 196 7.28 12.80 12.33
N ALA A 197 7.60 12.67 11.05
CA ALA A 197 6.59 12.38 10.02
C ALA A 197 5.94 11.02 10.26
N PHE A 198 6.75 9.98 10.53
CA PHE A 198 6.29 8.62 10.77
C PHE A 198 5.27 8.56 11.92
N VAL A 199 5.60 9.18 13.05
CA VAL A 199 4.72 9.19 14.24
C VAL A 199 3.49 10.07 14.02
N ALA A 200 3.67 11.29 13.49
CA ALA A 200 2.58 12.25 13.34
C ALA A 200 1.54 11.84 12.28
N LEU A 201 1.91 10.98 11.35
CA LEU A 201 1.03 10.49 10.29
C LEU A 201 0.44 9.10 10.60
N ASP A 202 0.71 8.52 11.77
CA ASP A 202 0.37 7.13 12.08
C ASP A 202 0.79 6.16 10.97
N ALA A 203 2.01 6.37 10.46
CA ALA A 203 2.56 5.51 9.42
C ALA A 203 2.97 4.15 10.00
N THR A 204 2.72 3.08 9.27
CA THR A 204 3.20 1.73 9.57
C THR A 204 4.48 1.41 8.80
N LEU A 205 4.68 2.10 7.67
CA LEU A 205 5.88 2.09 6.85
C LEU A 205 6.12 3.50 6.30
N LEU A 206 7.35 4.00 6.42
CA LEU A 206 7.85 5.15 5.68
C LEU A 206 9.19 4.75 5.07
N GLU A 207 9.22 4.57 3.76
CA GLU A 207 10.40 4.11 3.03
C GLU A 207 10.83 5.17 2.03
N ILE A 208 12.11 5.48 2.05
CA ILE A 208 12.79 6.33 1.05
C ILE A 208 13.83 5.47 0.34
N ASN A 209 13.58 5.17 -0.92
CA ASN A 209 14.47 4.34 -1.72
C ASN A 209 14.53 4.78 -3.19
N PRO A 210 15.55 5.64 -3.53
CA PRO A 210 16.69 6.01 -2.68
C PRO A 210 16.53 7.35 -1.93
N VAL A 211 17.29 7.49 -0.84
CA VAL A 211 17.73 8.79 -0.34
C VAL A 211 18.98 9.17 -1.13
N GLY A 212 18.96 10.34 -1.76
CA GLY A 212 20.12 10.89 -2.47
C GLY A 212 20.90 11.90 -1.61
N LEU A 213 22.23 11.83 -1.63
CA LEU A 213 23.11 12.88 -1.16
C LEU A 213 23.55 13.70 -2.38
N THR A 214 23.18 14.96 -2.43
CA THR A 214 23.53 15.88 -3.52
C THR A 214 25.00 16.31 -3.49
N GLN A 215 25.45 16.97 -4.55
CA GLN A 215 26.80 17.57 -4.59
C GLN A 215 26.96 18.69 -3.55
N THR A 216 25.86 19.39 -3.20
CA THR A 216 25.84 20.46 -2.19
C THR A 216 25.84 19.93 -0.75
N GLY A 217 25.70 18.61 -0.55
CA GLY A 217 25.68 17.96 0.77
C GLY A 217 24.30 17.85 1.42
N GLU A 218 23.26 18.10 0.67
CA GLU A 218 21.87 17.96 1.13
C GLU A 218 21.35 16.53 0.88
N PHE A 219 20.48 16.05 1.76
CA PHE A 219 19.77 14.80 1.54
C PHE A 219 18.42 15.08 0.88
N VAL A 220 18.08 14.28 -0.12
CA VAL A 220 16.83 14.40 -0.92
C VAL A 220 16.16 13.05 -1.01
N ALA A 221 14.86 12.99 -0.73
CA ALA A 221 14.04 11.80 -0.96
C ALA A 221 13.67 11.69 -2.44
N LEU A 222 14.37 10.82 -3.17
CA LEU A 222 14.18 10.65 -4.61
C LEU A 222 12.98 9.76 -4.95
N ASP A 223 12.65 8.81 -4.08
CA ASP A 223 11.41 8.05 -4.12
C ASP A 223 10.89 7.88 -2.70
N ALA A 224 9.59 7.78 -2.53
CA ALA A 224 8.96 7.68 -1.21
C ALA A 224 7.72 6.78 -1.27
N LYS A 225 7.63 5.87 -0.28
CA LYS A 225 6.49 5.01 -0.05
C LYS A 225 6.04 5.15 1.39
N ILE A 226 4.77 5.46 1.59
CA ILE A 226 4.18 5.56 2.94
C ILE A 226 2.95 4.67 2.99
N SER A 227 2.88 3.87 4.05
CA SER A 227 1.70 3.09 4.42
C SER A 227 1.20 3.58 5.77
N PHE A 228 -0.10 3.70 5.92
CA PHE A 228 -0.75 4.21 7.13
C PHE A 228 -1.51 3.12 7.87
N ASP A 229 -1.68 3.30 9.16
CA ASP A 229 -2.60 2.49 9.94
C ASP A 229 -4.05 2.84 9.55
N ASN A 230 -4.78 1.88 9.01
CA ASN A 230 -6.19 2.08 8.65
C ASN A 230 -7.06 2.45 9.86
N ASN A 231 -6.69 1.98 11.05
CA ASN A 231 -7.43 2.27 12.28
C ASN A 231 -7.22 3.70 12.77
N ALA A 232 -6.21 4.41 12.25
CA ALA A 232 -5.94 5.80 12.58
C ALA A 232 -6.51 6.81 11.55
N LEU A 233 -7.03 6.35 10.40
CA LEU A 233 -7.49 7.23 9.32
C LEU A 233 -8.63 8.17 9.73
N PHE A 234 -9.43 7.81 10.74
CA PHE A 234 -10.50 8.67 11.26
C PHE A 234 -9.99 10.03 11.79
N ARG A 235 -8.73 10.08 12.23
CA ARG A 235 -8.09 11.32 12.68
C ARG A 235 -7.21 12.01 11.63
N HIS A 236 -7.14 11.42 10.42
CA HIS A 236 -6.40 11.91 9.25
C HIS A 236 -7.29 12.01 8.01
N PRO A 237 -8.33 12.86 8.00
CA PRO A 237 -9.27 12.96 6.88
C PRO A 237 -8.59 13.42 5.57
N ASP A 238 -7.54 14.23 5.66
CA ASP A 238 -6.73 14.64 4.51
C ASP A 238 -5.98 13.45 3.88
N ILE A 239 -5.47 12.51 4.68
CA ILE A 239 -4.83 11.29 4.21
C ILE A 239 -5.88 10.31 3.66
N ALA A 240 -7.00 10.14 4.36
CA ALA A 240 -8.08 9.29 3.89
C ALA A 240 -8.59 9.71 2.49
N GLY A 241 -8.67 11.02 2.23
CA GLY A 241 -9.01 11.58 0.92
C GLY A 241 -7.96 11.37 -0.18
N MET A 242 -6.75 10.89 0.15
CA MET A 242 -5.72 10.53 -0.84
C MET A 242 -5.90 9.12 -1.40
N ARG A 243 -6.83 8.33 -0.87
CA ARG A 243 -7.12 6.97 -1.35
C ARG A 243 -7.59 7.03 -2.80
N ASP A 244 -7.03 6.16 -3.63
CA ASP A 244 -7.46 6.01 -5.02
C ASP A 244 -8.34 4.78 -5.18
N ASP A 245 -9.63 5.00 -5.21
CA ASP A 245 -10.62 3.93 -5.35
C ASP A 245 -10.66 3.35 -6.77
N SER A 246 -10.09 4.05 -7.78
CA SER A 246 -10.07 3.55 -9.17
C SER A 246 -9.19 2.32 -9.39
N VAL A 247 -8.28 2.03 -8.45
CA VAL A 247 -7.40 0.85 -8.49
C VAL A 247 -7.81 -0.25 -7.51
N VAL A 248 -8.91 -0.01 -6.78
CA VAL A 248 -9.48 -0.95 -5.80
C VAL A 248 -10.68 -1.64 -6.44
N GLY A 249 -10.82 -2.93 -6.26
CA GLY A 249 -11.97 -3.67 -6.78
C GLY A 249 -13.30 -3.13 -6.23
N GLU A 250 -14.34 -3.12 -7.05
CA GLU A 250 -15.67 -2.57 -6.70
C GLU A 250 -16.22 -3.20 -5.40
N ASN A 251 -16.06 -4.52 -5.23
CA ASN A 251 -16.51 -5.24 -4.04
C ASN A 251 -15.74 -4.84 -2.77
N VAL A 252 -14.44 -4.51 -2.91
CA VAL A 252 -13.64 -4.00 -1.78
C VAL A 252 -14.15 -2.63 -1.33
N ILE A 253 -14.55 -1.78 -2.28
CA ILE A 253 -15.13 -0.45 -1.99
C ILE A 253 -16.49 -0.61 -1.32
N LYS A 254 -17.38 -1.44 -1.90
CA LYS A 254 -18.71 -1.71 -1.32
C LYS A 254 -18.58 -2.24 0.11
N ALA A 255 -17.73 -3.23 0.33
CA ALA A 255 -17.48 -3.78 1.66
C ALA A 255 -16.93 -2.73 2.66
N ALA A 256 -15.98 -1.91 2.21
CA ALA A 256 -15.41 -0.85 3.05
C ALA A 256 -16.45 0.20 3.47
N ASN A 257 -17.40 0.55 2.58
CA ASN A 257 -18.49 1.48 2.89
C ASN A 257 -19.45 0.90 3.94
N CYS A 258 -19.63 -0.42 3.99
CA CYS A 258 -20.38 -1.12 5.04
C CYS A 258 -19.56 -1.33 6.33
N GLY A 259 -18.27 -0.94 6.35
CA GLY A 259 -17.36 -1.17 7.47
C GLY A 259 -16.75 -2.58 7.50
N PHE A 260 -16.91 -3.36 6.44
CA PHE A 260 -16.39 -4.71 6.31
C PHE A 260 -14.95 -4.73 5.76
N LYS A 261 -14.27 -5.87 5.93
CA LYS A 261 -13.03 -6.18 5.26
C LYS A 261 -13.29 -7.28 4.24
N TYR A 262 -13.04 -7.00 2.97
CA TYR A 262 -13.18 -7.94 1.86
C TYR A 262 -11.81 -8.27 1.27
N LEU A 263 -11.57 -9.56 1.06
CA LEU A 263 -10.38 -10.08 0.38
C LEU A 263 -10.82 -10.95 -0.79
N GLU A 264 -10.15 -10.82 -1.91
CA GLU A 264 -10.37 -11.63 -3.11
C GLU A 264 -9.11 -12.44 -3.41
N PHE A 265 -9.29 -13.72 -3.77
CA PHE A 265 -8.23 -14.65 -4.11
C PHE A 265 -8.23 -14.96 -5.62
N GLU A 266 -7.08 -15.36 -6.15
CA GLU A 266 -6.95 -15.65 -7.59
C GLU A 266 -7.75 -16.88 -8.00
N ASP A 267 -7.70 -17.92 -7.18
CA ASP A 267 -8.40 -19.21 -7.38
C ASP A 267 -9.51 -19.36 -6.35
N GLY A 268 -10.41 -20.34 -6.57
CA GLY A 268 -11.46 -20.72 -5.64
C GLY A 268 -12.87 -20.42 -6.12
N ASN A 269 -13.85 -21.05 -5.46
CA ASN A 269 -15.27 -21.01 -5.76
C ASN A 269 -16.16 -20.80 -4.53
N ILE A 270 -15.59 -20.72 -3.33
CA ILE A 270 -16.34 -20.53 -2.09
C ILE A 270 -16.25 -19.08 -1.61
N GLY A 271 -17.40 -18.46 -1.36
CA GLY A 271 -17.50 -17.19 -0.63
C GLY A 271 -17.55 -17.46 0.89
N LEU A 272 -16.64 -16.85 1.66
CA LEU A 272 -16.55 -17.03 3.10
C LEU A 272 -16.95 -15.76 3.85
N ILE A 273 -17.99 -15.83 4.69
CA ILE A 273 -18.40 -14.74 5.59
C ILE A 273 -18.08 -15.12 7.04
N VAL A 274 -17.35 -14.25 7.73
CA VAL A 274 -16.91 -14.47 9.12
C VAL A 274 -17.00 -13.20 9.97
N ASN A 275 -16.85 -13.34 11.28
CA ASN A 275 -16.76 -12.21 12.20
C ASN A 275 -15.42 -12.15 12.95
N GLY A 276 -14.32 -12.24 12.23
CA GLY A 276 -12.97 -12.10 12.79
C GLY A 276 -11.89 -12.59 11.85
N ASP A 277 -10.75 -11.88 11.79
CA ASP A 277 -9.64 -12.22 10.88
C ASP A 277 -9.01 -13.59 11.23
N GLY A 278 -8.88 -13.93 12.52
CA GLY A 278 -8.36 -15.23 12.93
C GLY A 278 -9.30 -16.38 12.56
N LEU A 279 -10.62 -16.16 12.66
CA LEU A 279 -11.62 -17.13 12.24
C LEU A 279 -11.63 -17.29 10.70
N ALA A 280 -11.40 -16.21 9.95
CA ALA A 280 -11.23 -16.27 8.51
C ALA A 280 -10.06 -17.18 8.12
N CYS A 281 -8.87 -16.91 8.64
CA CYS A 281 -7.68 -17.72 8.36
C CYS A 281 -7.88 -19.20 8.71
N ALA A 282 -8.45 -19.48 9.89
CA ALA A 282 -8.72 -20.86 10.31
C ALA A 282 -9.73 -21.58 9.41
N ALA A 283 -10.77 -20.87 8.95
CA ALA A 283 -11.76 -21.43 8.04
C ALA A 283 -11.18 -21.64 6.63
N GLU A 284 -10.37 -20.71 6.13
CA GLU A 284 -9.64 -20.82 4.87
C GLU A 284 -8.70 -22.04 4.89
N ASP A 285 -7.86 -22.18 5.92
CA ASP A 285 -6.96 -23.33 6.09
C ASP A 285 -7.71 -24.66 6.15
N TYR A 286 -8.86 -24.70 6.84
CA TYR A 286 -9.68 -25.91 6.95
C TYR A 286 -10.29 -26.29 5.61
N LEU A 287 -10.82 -25.33 4.85
CA LEU A 287 -11.37 -25.57 3.52
C LEU A 287 -10.30 -26.07 2.54
N GLU A 288 -9.10 -25.50 2.60
CA GLU A 288 -7.97 -25.96 1.77
C GLU A 288 -7.57 -27.42 2.11
N GLN A 289 -7.58 -27.81 3.39
CA GLN A 289 -7.35 -29.19 3.80
C GLN A 289 -8.41 -30.17 3.28
N MET A 290 -9.65 -29.69 3.09
CA MET A 290 -10.75 -30.46 2.50
C MET A 290 -10.73 -30.48 0.96
N GLY A 291 -9.77 -29.82 0.33
CA GLY A 291 -9.60 -29.76 -1.13
C GLY A 291 -10.39 -28.62 -1.78
N GLU A 292 -11.01 -27.75 -0.99
CA GLU A 292 -11.78 -26.60 -1.47
C GLU A 292 -10.98 -25.30 -1.35
N LYS A 293 -11.34 -24.29 -2.15
CA LYS A 293 -10.67 -23.00 -2.13
C LYS A 293 -11.64 -21.83 -2.00
N VAL A 294 -11.24 -20.86 -1.19
CA VAL A 294 -11.99 -19.62 -1.00
C VAL A 294 -11.73 -18.68 -2.18
N ALA A 295 -12.78 -18.24 -2.89
CA ALA A 295 -12.73 -17.23 -3.93
C ALA A 295 -12.63 -15.81 -3.35
N CYS A 296 -13.35 -15.60 -2.24
CA CYS A 296 -13.31 -14.33 -1.51
C CYS A 296 -13.75 -14.53 -0.06
N SER A 297 -13.20 -13.72 0.85
CA SER A 297 -13.63 -13.67 2.25
C SER A 297 -14.10 -12.29 2.66
N LEU A 298 -15.12 -12.22 3.50
CA LEU A 298 -15.71 -11.01 4.05
C LEU A 298 -15.81 -11.11 5.56
N ASN A 299 -15.12 -10.20 6.26
CA ASN A 299 -15.18 -10.11 7.71
C ASN A 299 -16.14 -9.00 8.12
N LEU A 300 -17.24 -9.40 8.78
CA LEU A 300 -18.33 -8.52 9.22
C LEU A 300 -17.90 -7.56 10.34
N LYS A 301 -16.83 -7.90 11.08
CA LYS A 301 -16.45 -7.19 12.32
C LYS A 301 -17.58 -7.15 13.36
N GLY A 302 -17.65 -6.11 14.20
CA GLY A 302 -18.73 -5.93 15.17
C GLY A 302 -19.72 -4.84 14.74
N GLY A 303 -20.92 -4.83 15.33
CA GLY A 303 -21.94 -3.78 15.09
C GLY A 303 -22.68 -3.89 13.76
N VAL A 304 -23.07 -5.11 13.39
CA VAL A 304 -23.80 -5.40 12.15
C VAL A 304 -25.30 -5.35 12.42
N ASP A 305 -26.03 -4.70 11.52
CA ASP A 305 -27.49 -4.72 11.41
C ASP A 305 -27.96 -5.57 10.22
N ASP A 306 -29.27 -5.80 10.13
CA ASP A 306 -29.87 -6.65 9.08
C ASP A 306 -29.52 -6.17 7.68
N GLN A 307 -29.49 -4.85 7.45
CA GLN A 307 -29.13 -4.26 6.16
C GLN A 307 -27.69 -4.58 5.77
N LYS A 308 -26.78 -4.50 6.70
CA LYS A 308 -25.37 -4.84 6.47
C LYS A 308 -25.16 -6.32 6.18
N ILE A 309 -25.96 -7.20 6.79
CA ILE A 309 -25.93 -8.63 6.48
C ILE A 309 -26.41 -8.86 5.05
N ALA A 310 -27.51 -8.24 4.66
CA ALA A 310 -28.00 -8.29 3.28
C ALA A 310 -26.94 -7.78 2.29
N ASP A 311 -26.29 -6.67 2.59
CA ASP A 311 -25.23 -6.12 1.76
C ASP A 311 -24.02 -7.05 1.66
N SER A 312 -23.68 -7.77 2.75
CA SER A 312 -22.59 -8.76 2.73
C SER A 312 -22.86 -9.90 1.74
N LEU A 313 -24.10 -10.42 1.72
CA LEU A 313 -24.51 -11.44 0.78
C LEU A 313 -24.53 -10.91 -0.67
N LYS A 314 -25.04 -9.70 -0.90
CA LYS A 314 -25.00 -9.06 -2.22
C LYS A 314 -23.59 -8.91 -2.75
N ILE A 315 -22.65 -8.51 -1.89
CA ILE A 315 -21.24 -8.39 -2.24
C ILE A 315 -20.65 -9.75 -2.61
N MET A 316 -20.95 -10.80 -1.83
CA MET A 316 -20.50 -12.15 -2.14
C MET A 316 -21.04 -12.67 -3.47
N MET A 317 -22.33 -12.53 -3.71
CA MET A 317 -22.99 -12.98 -4.94
C MET A 317 -22.54 -12.18 -6.18
N SER A 318 -22.03 -10.97 -6.02
CA SER A 318 -21.50 -10.19 -7.13
C SER A 318 -20.14 -10.68 -7.64
N ASN A 319 -19.48 -11.57 -6.92
CA ASN A 319 -18.26 -12.20 -7.39
C ASN A 319 -18.58 -13.43 -8.26
N PRO A 320 -18.29 -13.41 -9.57
CA PRO A 320 -18.70 -14.47 -10.50
C PRO A 320 -18.01 -15.82 -10.24
N LYS A 321 -17.00 -15.88 -9.39
CA LYS A 321 -16.34 -17.13 -9.01
C LYS A 321 -17.07 -17.87 -7.90
N VAL A 322 -17.97 -17.22 -7.16
CA VAL A 322 -18.64 -17.81 -6.01
C VAL A 322 -19.75 -18.74 -6.45
N GLU A 323 -19.58 -20.03 -6.19
CA GLU A 323 -20.53 -21.11 -6.48
C GLU A 323 -21.23 -21.60 -5.20
N GLY A 324 -20.75 -21.25 -4.02
CA GLY A 324 -21.34 -21.56 -2.72
C GLY A 324 -20.86 -20.58 -1.64
N ILE A 325 -21.67 -20.39 -0.61
CA ILE A 325 -21.34 -19.47 0.50
C ILE A 325 -21.28 -20.24 1.81
N ILE A 326 -20.20 -19.99 2.55
CA ILE A 326 -20.05 -20.46 3.94
C ILE A 326 -20.08 -19.25 4.86
N ILE A 327 -20.98 -19.28 5.84
CA ILE A 327 -21.08 -18.29 6.91
C ILE A 327 -20.62 -18.95 8.20
N ASN A 328 -19.53 -18.46 8.79
CA ASN A 328 -19.00 -19.01 10.04
C ASN A 328 -18.91 -17.90 11.09
N ILE A 329 -19.83 -17.93 12.05
CA ILE A 329 -19.99 -16.92 13.08
C ILE A 329 -19.65 -17.48 14.45
N LEU A 330 -18.73 -16.84 15.14
CA LEU A 330 -18.46 -17.04 16.54
C LEU A 330 -19.02 -15.87 17.35
N GLY A 331 -20.23 -16.04 17.87
CA GLY A 331 -20.99 -15.00 18.55
C GLY A 331 -20.35 -14.61 19.89
N GLY A 332 -19.81 -13.41 19.93
CA GLY A 332 -19.42 -12.71 21.15
C GLY A 332 -20.14 -11.36 21.17
N PHE A 333 -19.57 -10.35 20.52
CA PHE A 333 -20.24 -9.05 20.32
C PHE A 333 -21.36 -9.11 19.26
N LEU A 334 -21.25 -10.02 18.30
CA LEU A 334 -22.26 -10.27 17.28
C LEU A 334 -23.14 -11.42 17.73
N ARG A 335 -24.45 -11.21 17.84
CA ARG A 335 -25.42 -12.24 18.23
C ARG A 335 -25.77 -13.09 17.02
N CYS A 336 -25.74 -14.43 17.18
CA CYS A 336 -26.00 -15.37 16.09
C CYS A 336 -27.41 -15.23 15.49
N ASN A 337 -28.44 -15.03 16.31
CA ASN A 337 -29.81 -14.87 15.85
C ASN A 337 -30.01 -13.66 14.95
N LEU A 338 -29.37 -12.50 15.26
CA LEU A 338 -29.44 -11.33 14.39
C LEU A 338 -28.82 -11.60 13.01
N VAL A 339 -27.75 -12.38 12.97
CA VAL A 339 -27.14 -12.77 11.70
C VAL A 339 -28.09 -13.72 10.92
N ALA A 340 -28.72 -14.69 11.60
CA ALA A 340 -29.66 -15.60 10.96
C ALA A 340 -30.86 -14.87 10.40
N ASP A 341 -31.50 -13.97 11.17
CA ASP A 341 -32.62 -13.14 10.71
C ASP A 341 -32.24 -12.32 9.47
N GLY A 342 -31.08 -11.65 9.53
CA GLY A 342 -30.58 -10.86 8.39
C GLY A 342 -30.27 -11.71 7.15
N ILE A 343 -29.80 -12.94 7.31
CA ILE A 343 -29.57 -13.88 6.19
C ILE A 343 -30.92 -14.27 5.56
N ILE A 344 -31.93 -14.66 6.36
CA ILE A 344 -33.24 -15.06 5.85
C ILE A 344 -33.93 -13.88 5.12
N ALA A 345 -33.89 -12.70 5.70
CA ALA A 345 -34.42 -11.50 5.07
C ALA A 345 -33.72 -11.21 3.73
N ALA A 346 -32.40 -11.30 3.72
CA ALA A 346 -31.61 -11.07 2.51
C ALA A 346 -31.88 -12.13 1.42
N ILE A 347 -31.97 -13.41 1.77
CA ILE A 347 -32.27 -14.49 0.81
C ILE A 347 -33.65 -14.26 0.16
N SER A 348 -34.65 -13.84 0.94
CA SER A 348 -35.97 -13.55 0.44
C SER A 348 -36.00 -12.39 -0.57
N ASP A 349 -35.15 -11.37 -0.34
CA ASP A 349 -35.07 -10.20 -1.22
C ASP A 349 -34.24 -10.45 -2.49
N ILE A 350 -33.14 -11.21 -2.36
CA ILE A 350 -32.14 -11.36 -3.43
C ILE A 350 -32.42 -12.55 -4.32
N GLY A 351 -33.15 -13.57 -3.81
CA GLY A 351 -33.38 -14.83 -4.52
C GLY A 351 -32.06 -15.64 -4.65
N LEU A 352 -31.54 -16.14 -3.52
CA LEU A 352 -30.31 -16.94 -3.51
C LEU A 352 -30.50 -18.23 -4.30
N ASN A 353 -29.65 -18.46 -5.29
CA ASN A 353 -29.67 -19.63 -6.18
C ASN A 353 -28.44 -20.53 -6.10
N ILE A 354 -27.57 -20.29 -5.09
CA ILE A 354 -26.35 -21.06 -4.82
C ILE A 354 -26.42 -21.65 -3.41
N PRO A 355 -25.73 -22.78 -3.14
CA PRO A 355 -25.68 -23.38 -1.81
C PRO A 355 -25.16 -22.40 -0.75
N LEU A 356 -25.81 -22.39 0.42
CA LEU A 356 -25.40 -21.63 1.58
C LEU A 356 -25.35 -22.54 2.80
N VAL A 357 -24.24 -22.53 3.52
CA VAL A 357 -24.05 -23.25 4.79
C VAL A 357 -23.71 -22.24 5.86
N ALA A 358 -24.47 -22.24 6.96
CA ALA A 358 -24.22 -21.36 8.09
C ALA A 358 -23.83 -22.16 9.35
N ARG A 359 -22.74 -21.78 9.98
CA ARG A 359 -22.31 -22.30 11.29
C ARG A 359 -22.37 -21.19 12.31
N PHE A 360 -23.11 -21.43 13.38
CA PHE A 360 -23.27 -20.52 14.50
C PHE A 360 -22.76 -21.13 15.78
N GLU A 361 -21.84 -20.43 16.47
CA GLU A 361 -21.39 -20.73 17.83
C GLU A 361 -21.37 -19.46 18.68
N GLY A 362 -21.66 -19.59 19.97
CA GLY A 362 -21.67 -18.47 20.92
C GLY A 362 -23.05 -17.93 21.26
N THR A 363 -23.15 -16.62 21.47
CA THR A 363 -24.37 -15.97 21.96
C THR A 363 -25.55 -16.18 21.02
N ASN A 364 -26.67 -16.71 21.58
CA ASN A 364 -27.94 -16.98 20.87
C ASN A 364 -27.80 -18.00 19.70
N LYS A 365 -26.87 -18.95 19.83
CA LYS A 365 -26.65 -19.95 18.77
C LYS A 365 -27.85 -20.90 18.58
N HIS A 366 -28.57 -21.21 19.64
CA HIS A 366 -29.76 -22.10 19.58
C HIS A 366 -30.89 -21.39 18.84
N GLU A 367 -31.18 -20.16 19.23
CA GLU A 367 -32.16 -19.31 18.54
C GLU A 367 -31.82 -19.18 17.03
N ALA A 368 -30.55 -18.97 16.69
CA ALA A 368 -30.11 -18.85 15.31
C ALA A 368 -30.27 -20.14 14.48
N LYS A 369 -30.31 -21.30 15.12
CA LYS A 369 -30.55 -22.59 14.45
C LYS A 369 -32.00 -22.90 14.27
N ASP A 370 -32.87 -22.33 15.11
CA ASP A 370 -34.34 -22.53 15.04
C ASP A 370 -35.01 -21.59 13.99
N ILE A 371 -34.29 -20.52 13.59
CA ILE A 371 -34.66 -19.61 12.48
C ILE A 371 -34.35 -20.27 11.14
#